data_4bfd3b8ee080e25274cef9c2138ffaf4
#
_entry.id   4bfd3b8ee080e25274cef9c2138ffaf4
#
_cell.length_a   1.000
_cell.length_b   1.000
_cell.length_c   1.000
_cell.angle_alpha   90.00
_cell.angle_beta   90.00
_cell.angle_gamma   90.00
#
_symmetry.space_group_name_H-M   'P 1'
#
loop_
_entity.id
_entity.type
_entity.pdbx_description
1 polymer ?
#
loop_
_entity_poly.entity_id
_entity_poly.type
_entity_poly.pdbx_seq_one_letter_code
_entity_poly.pdbx_strand_id
1 'polypeptide(L)'
;MFGMKKKEKPLKAMHYEGIDQFASDYPCTLEIKDDVLVITRIKPETTVTLPMNRIQSFTAMEESRFMEMYHGEAKETSKAKNIKKYYLVVKYDKGYLAFWGSAMEYGKFLELQKMTLNNAPSTIEL
;
A
#
# COMPACT_ATOMS: atom_id res chain seq x y z
N MET A 1 17.42 -0.38 28.17
CA MET A 1 17.23 -0.57 27.73
C MET A 1 17.19 -0.58 27.23
N PHE A 2 17.26 -0.50 26.94
CA PHE A 2 17.19 -0.59 26.47
C PHE A 2 16.99 -0.86 25.66
N GLY A 3 17.47 -0.77 25.70
CA GLY A 3 17.48 -1.00 24.32
C GLY A 3 16.25 -1.49 23.72
N MET A 4 15.24 -1.05 24.19
CA MET A 4 14.02 -1.39 23.61
C MET A 4 13.86 -0.74 22.29
N LYS A 5 13.73 -1.56 21.27
CA LYS A 5 13.35 -1.05 20.01
C LYS A 5 11.98 -0.52 20.11
N LYS A 6 11.82 0.67 19.62
CA LYS A 6 10.52 1.21 19.48
C LYS A 6 9.74 0.34 18.54
N LYS A 7 8.62 -0.15 18.99
CA LYS A 7 7.78 -0.93 18.16
C LYS A 7 7.15 -0.04 17.11
N GLU A 8 7.34 -0.35 15.87
CA GLU A 8 6.72 0.43 14.81
C GLU A 8 5.25 0.10 14.73
N LYS A 9 4.44 1.12 14.60
CA LYS A 9 3.02 0.91 14.44
C LYS A 9 2.73 0.47 13.02
N PRO A 10 1.76 -0.44 12.85
CA PRO A 10 1.36 -0.80 11.50
C PRO A 10 0.84 0.41 10.75
N LEU A 11 1.05 0.41 9.46
CA LEU A 11 0.56 1.48 8.60
C LEU A 11 -0.94 1.31 8.40
N LYS A 12 -1.70 2.34 8.70
CA LYS A 12 -3.14 2.30 8.48
C LYS A 12 -3.44 2.79 7.08
N ALA A 13 -4.35 2.10 6.41
CA ALA A 13 -4.75 2.48 5.07
C ALA A 13 -6.16 1.96 4.83
N MET A 14 -6.75 2.41 3.73
CA MET A 14 -8.05 1.93 3.32
C MET A 14 -7.85 1.01 2.12
N HIS A 15 -8.39 -0.19 2.20
CA HIS A 15 -8.36 -1.08 1.05
C HIS A 15 -9.28 -0.53 -0.04
N TYR A 16 -8.80 -0.50 -1.27
CA TYR A 16 -9.62 -0.06 -2.38
C TYR A 16 -10.00 -1.23 -3.28
N GLU A 17 -9.01 -1.99 -3.75
CA GLU A 17 -9.32 -3.13 -4.60
C GLU A 17 -8.15 -4.10 -4.62
N GLY A 18 -8.41 -5.33 -5.02
CA GLY A 18 -7.40 -6.36 -5.18
C GLY A 18 -7.56 -7.54 -4.24
N ILE A 19 -8.24 -7.37 -3.13
CA ILE A 19 -8.50 -8.46 -2.19
C ILE A 19 -10.02 -8.68 -2.18
N ASP A 20 -10.45 -9.79 -2.75
CA ASP A 20 -11.88 -10.03 -2.94
C ASP A 20 -12.66 -10.04 -1.64
N GLN A 21 -12.04 -10.49 -0.56
CA GLN A 21 -12.71 -10.60 0.72
C GLN A 21 -12.84 -9.26 1.44
N PHE A 22 -12.18 -8.22 0.94
CA PHE A 22 -12.22 -6.90 1.57
C PHE A 22 -13.09 -5.97 0.73
N ALA A 23 -13.97 -5.26 1.41
CA ALA A 23 -14.77 -4.24 0.72
C ALA A 23 -13.89 -3.07 0.32
N SER A 24 -14.35 -2.32 -0.67
CA SER A 24 -13.69 -1.08 -1.05
C SER A 24 -13.88 -0.06 0.06
N ASP A 25 -12.85 0.77 0.25
CA ASP A 25 -12.87 1.83 1.26
C ASP A 25 -13.03 1.27 2.68
N TYR A 26 -12.40 0.13 2.92
CA TYR A 26 -12.49 -0.51 4.23
C TYR A 26 -11.14 -0.41 4.95
N PRO A 27 -11.14 -0.03 6.24
CA PRO A 27 -9.87 0.17 6.94
C PRO A 27 -9.12 -1.14 7.18
N CYS A 28 -7.82 -1.05 7.04
CA CYS A 28 -6.95 -2.17 7.30
C CYS A 28 -5.59 -1.65 7.73
N THR A 29 -4.70 -2.57 8.11
CA THR A 29 -3.34 -2.21 8.44
C THR A 29 -2.39 -3.02 7.56
N LEU A 30 -1.25 -2.41 7.27
CA LEU A 30 -0.19 -3.03 6.48
C LEU A 30 1.05 -3.09 7.34
N GLU A 31 1.69 -4.26 7.35
CA GLU A 31 2.89 -4.44 8.16
C GLU A 31 3.78 -5.44 7.46
N ILE A 32 5.09 -5.22 7.52
CA ILE A 32 6.04 -6.18 6.97
C ILE A 32 6.71 -6.88 8.12
N LYS A 33 6.53 -8.20 8.19
CA LYS A 33 7.13 -9.03 9.22
C LYS A 33 7.77 -10.23 8.57
N ASP A 34 9.04 -10.46 8.88
CA ASP A 34 9.75 -11.67 8.41
C ASP A 34 9.61 -11.85 6.91
N ASP A 35 9.82 -10.77 6.17
CA ASP A 35 9.76 -10.77 4.70
C ASP A 35 8.39 -11.13 4.16
N VAL A 36 7.35 -10.83 4.91
CA VAL A 36 5.97 -11.04 4.47
C VAL A 36 5.18 -9.76 4.70
N LEU A 37 4.44 -9.34 3.70
CA LEU A 37 3.48 -8.24 3.87
C LEU A 37 2.22 -8.81 4.49
N VAL A 38 1.86 -8.28 5.65
CA VAL A 38 0.69 -8.73 6.40
C VAL A 38 -0.35 -7.64 6.35
N ILE A 39 -1.51 -7.96 5.82
CA ILE A 39 -2.63 -7.03 5.68
C ILE A 39 -3.75 -7.51 6.58
N THR A 40 -4.15 -6.70 7.54
CA THR A 40 -5.16 -7.10 8.52
C THR A 40 -6.36 -6.18 8.47
N ARG A 41 -7.52 -6.79 8.34
CA ARG A 41 -8.80 -6.10 8.44
C ARG A 41 -9.44 -6.50 9.76
N ILE A 42 -10.15 -5.56 10.38
CA ILE A 42 -10.83 -5.83 11.64
C ILE A 42 -12.33 -5.85 11.41
N LYS A 43 -12.99 -6.77 12.06
CA LYS A 43 -14.46 -6.94 12.08
C LYS A 43 -15.04 -7.44 10.77
N PRO A 44 -14.92 -8.68 10.49
CA PRO A 44 -14.19 -9.67 11.29
C PRO A 44 -12.72 -9.59 11.00
N GLU A 45 -11.94 -10.00 11.96
CA GLU A 45 -10.50 -9.97 11.77
C GLU A 45 -10.11 -10.95 10.68
N THR A 46 -9.43 -10.44 9.68
CA THR A 46 -8.99 -11.24 8.56
C THR A 46 -7.59 -10.83 8.19
N THR A 47 -6.71 -11.79 8.10
CA THR A 47 -5.32 -11.53 7.78
C THR A 47 -4.99 -12.10 6.41
N VAL A 48 -4.39 -11.26 5.57
CA VAL A 48 -3.92 -11.66 4.26
C VAL A 48 -2.41 -11.51 4.25
N THR A 49 -1.72 -12.50 3.77
CA THR A 49 -0.26 -12.47 3.73
C THR A 49 0.23 -12.56 2.31
N LEU A 50 1.30 -11.83 2.01
CA LEU A 50 1.90 -11.84 0.69
C LEU A 50 3.41 -11.79 0.87
N PRO A 51 4.11 -12.87 0.54
CA PRO A 51 5.57 -12.87 0.69
C PRO A 51 6.22 -11.78 -0.14
N MET A 52 7.23 -11.14 0.43
CA MET A 52 7.90 -10.03 -0.24
C MET A 52 8.54 -10.46 -1.56
N ASN A 53 8.97 -11.71 -1.66
CA ASN A 53 9.59 -12.16 -2.90
C ASN A 53 8.59 -12.30 -4.05
N ARG A 54 7.30 -12.19 -3.78
CA ARG A 54 6.29 -12.17 -4.84
C ARG A 54 5.91 -10.74 -5.22
N ILE A 55 6.35 -9.76 -4.45
CA ILE A 55 5.99 -8.36 -4.70
C ILE A 55 7.00 -7.77 -5.68
N GLN A 56 6.48 -7.21 -6.75
CA GLN A 56 7.31 -6.58 -7.76
C GLN A 56 7.61 -5.13 -7.41
N SER A 57 6.62 -4.42 -6.90
CA SER A 57 6.84 -3.02 -6.56
C SER A 57 5.75 -2.49 -5.64
N PHE A 58 6.15 -1.49 -4.86
CA PHE A 58 5.22 -0.60 -4.18
C PHE A 58 5.31 0.74 -4.91
N THR A 59 4.17 1.30 -5.28
CA THR A 59 4.16 2.59 -5.97
C THR A 59 3.13 3.50 -5.31
N ALA A 60 3.56 4.70 -4.97
CA ALA A 60 2.69 5.69 -4.35
C ALA A 60 2.30 6.74 -5.39
N MET A 61 1.05 7.16 -5.40
CA MET A 61 0.59 8.12 -6.39
C MET A 61 -0.66 8.84 -5.91
N GLU A 62 -0.95 9.97 -6.53
CA GLU A 62 -2.18 10.70 -6.25
C GLU A 62 -3.37 9.98 -6.87
N GLU A 63 -4.56 10.26 -6.34
CA GLU A 63 -5.77 9.58 -6.77
C GLU A 63 -6.03 9.73 -8.26
N SER A 64 -5.89 10.93 -8.79
CA SER A 64 -6.18 11.14 -10.21
C SER A 64 -5.27 10.29 -11.09
N ARG A 65 -4.01 10.17 -10.71
CA ARG A 65 -3.09 9.36 -11.48
C ARG A 65 -3.44 7.88 -11.35
N PHE A 66 -3.80 7.43 -10.17
CA PHE A 66 -4.21 6.05 -9.99
C PHE A 66 -5.42 5.71 -10.85
N MET A 67 -6.41 6.59 -10.81
CA MET A 67 -7.63 6.34 -11.60
C MET A 67 -7.32 6.33 -13.09
N GLU A 68 -6.45 7.23 -13.54
CA GLU A 68 -6.07 7.25 -14.94
C GLU A 68 -5.35 5.98 -15.35
N MET A 69 -4.40 5.54 -14.54
CA MET A 69 -3.57 4.39 -14.88
C MET A 69 -4.32 3.06 -14.78
N TYR A 70 -5.20 2.94 -13.81
CA TYR A 70 -5.82 1.66 -13.50
C TYR A 70 -7.30 1.60 -13.84
N HIS A 71 -7.94 2.73 -14.06
CA HIS A 71 -9.37 2.77 -14.36
C HIS A 71 -9.68 3.55 -15.62
N GLY A 72 -8.67 4.03 -16.31
CA GLY A 72 -8.85 4.61 -17.64
C GLY A 72 -9.26 6.06 -17.67
N GLU A 73 -9.47 6.69 -16.52
CA GLU A 73 -9.84 8.09 -16.52
C GLU A 73 -9.40 8.74 -15.22
N ALA A 74 -8.96 9.98 -15.33
CA ALA A 74 -8.58 10.77 -14.17
C ALA A 74 -9.85 11.19 -13.45
N LYS A 75 -9.94 10.82 -12.16
CA LYS A 75 -11.12 11.19 -11.41
C LYS A 75 -10.79 11.23 -9.92
N GLU A 76 -11.56 12.01 -9.20
CA GLU A 76 -11.41 12.14 -7.76
C GLU A 76 -12.73 11.82 -7.11
N THR A 77 -12.67 11.08 -6.02
CA THR A 77 -13.86 10.63 -5.35
C THR A 77 -14.11 11.34 -4.01
N SER A 78 -13.19 12.22 -3.61
CA SER A 78 -13.30 12.87 -2.30
C SER A 78 -13.60 14.35 -2.41
N LYS A 79 -14.46 14.72 -3.34
CA LYS A 79 -14.70 16.12 -3.62
C LYS A 79 -15.31 16.90 -2.49
N ALA A 80 -16.22 16.29 -1.79
CA ALA A 80 -17.05 17.03 -0.85
C ALA A 80 -16.29 17.60 0.32
N LYS A 81 -15.14 17.05 0.65
CA LYS A 81 -14.41 17.49 1.84
C LYS A 81 -13.03 18.00 1.54
N ASN A 82 -12.72 18.21 0.27
CA ASN A 82 -11.41 18.67 -0.13
C ASN A 82 -10.28 17.81 0.44
N ILE A 83 -10.56 16.55 0.63
CA ILE A 83 -9.57 15.63 1.14
C ILE A 83 -8.88 14.99 -0.05
N LYS A 84 -7.56 15.13 -0.08
CA LYS A 84 -6.79 14.47 -1.12
C LYS A 84 -6.52 13.05 -0.71
N LYS A 85 -6.75 12.14 -1.63
CA LYS A 85 -6.42 10.73 -1.44
C LYS A 85 -5.15 10.41 -2.20
N TYR A 86 -4.35 9.57 -1.59
CA TYR A 86 -3.13 9.07 -2.21
C TYR A 86 -3.22 7.56 -2.19
N TYR A 87 -2.74 6.93 -3.24
CA TYR A 87 -2.88 5.49 -3.39
C TYR A 87 -1.53 4.80 -3.31
N LEU A 88 -1.54 3.62 -2.73
CA LEU A 88 -0.40 2.72 -2.74
C LEU A 88 -0.80 1.52 -3.57
N VAL A 89 -0.04 1.24 -4.62
CA VAL A 89 -0.27 0.09 -5.47
C VAL A 89 0.82 -0.93 -5.20
N VAL A 90 0.40 -2.14 -4.84
CA VAL A 90 1.31 -3.24 -4.59
C VAL A 90 1.18 -4.21 -5.75
N LYS A 91 2.17 -4.22 -6.62
CA LYS A 91 2.16 -5.13 -7.76
C LYS A 91 2.82 -6.44 -7.39
N TYR A 92 2.20 -7.52 -7.75
CA TYR A 92 2.75 -8.84 -7.47
C TYR A 92 2.41 -9.78 -8.63
N ASP A 93 2.78 -11.04 -8.50
CA ASP A 93 2.71 -11.97 -9.63
C ASP A 93 1.30 -12.22 -10.16
N LYS A 94 0.27 -11.97 -9.37
CA LYS A 94 -1.10 -12.22 -9.81
C LYS A 94 -1.89 -10.95 -10.11
N GLY A 95 -1.25 -9.79 -10.03
CA GLY A 95 -1.96 -8.55 -10.32
C GLY A 95 -1.52 -7.44 -9.39
N TYR A 96 -2.47 -6.72 -8.82
CA TYR A 96 -2.11 -5.65 -7.91
C TYR A 96 -3.15 -5.50 -6.81
N LEU A 97 -2.70 -4.92 -5.71
CA LEU A 97 -3.57 -4.49 -4.61
C LEU A 97 -3.49 -2.98 -4.55
N ALA A 98 -4.59 -2.33 -4.25
CA ALA A 98 -4.61 -0.87 -4.13
C ALA A 98 -5.18 -0.47 -2.77
N PHE A 99 -4.48 0.44 -2.13
CA PHE A 99 -4.88 1.01 -0.83
C PHE A 99 -4.80 2.52 -0.95
N TRP A 100 -5.55 3.24 -0.11
CA TRP A 100 -5.43 4.69 -0.14
C TRP A 100 -5.35 5.24 1.28
N GLY A 101 -4.87 6.45 1.37
CA GLY A 101 -4.77 7.17 2.62
C GLY A 101 -4.67 8.65 2.36
N SER A 102 -4.57 9.41 3.43
CA SER A 102 -4.43 10.85 3.35
C SER A 102 -2.96 11.22 3.15
N ALA A 103 -2.69 12.53 3.20
CA ALA A 103 -1.32 13.00 3.08
C ALA A 103 -0.41 12.42 4.14
N MET A 104 -0.95 12.12 5.31
CA MET A 104 -0.14 11.51 6.38
C MET A 104 0.35 10.13 5.97
N GLU A 105 -0.51 9.33 5.38
CA GLU A 105 -0.13 8.00 4.95
C GLU A 105 0.75 8.03 3.70
N TYR A 106 0.64 9.08 2.91
CA TYR A 106 1.41 9.19 1.69
C TYR A 106 2.92 9.11 1.96
N GLY A 107 3.37 9.74 3.03
CA GLY A 107 4.78 9.66 3.41
C GLY A 107 5.22 8.22 3.64
N LYS A 108 4.37 7.44 4.29
CA LYS A 108 4.68 6.03 4.53
C LYS A 108 4.64 5.22 3.25
N PHE A 109 3.71 5.55 2.35
CA PHE A 109 3.65 4.89 1.05
C PHE A 109 4.94 5.13 0.27
N LEU A 110 5.47 6.35 0.34
CA LEU A 110 6.73 6.66 -0.33
C LEU A 110 7.89 5.90 0.26
N GLU A 111 7.86 5.67 1.57
CA GLU A 111 8.91 4.87 2.21
C GLU A 111 8.89 3.44 1.69
N LEU A 112 7.70 2.88 1.52
CA LEU A 112 7.58 1.54 0.96
C LEU A 112 8.07 1.50 -0.48
N GLN A 113 7.74 2.53 -1.25
CA GLN A 113 8.21 2.61 -2.62
C GLN A 113 9.74 2.64 -2.68
N LYS A 114 10.37 3.40 -1.83
CA LYS A 114 11.82 3.45 -1.75
C LYS A 114 12.41 2.10 -1.41
N MET A 115 11.78 1.40 -0.49
CA MET A 115 12.26 0.10 -0.07
C MET A 115 12.30 -0.87 -1.25
N THR A 116 11.27 -0.84 -2.07
CA THR A 116 11.23 -1.72 -3.23
C THR A 116 12.34 -1.37 -4.22
N LEU A 117 12.51 -0.08 -4.47
CA LEU A 117 13.55 0.35 -5.40
C LEU A 117 14.93 -0.07 -4.92
N ASN A 118 15.16 -0.01 -3.62
CA ASN A 118 16.47 -0.35 -3.08
C ASN A 118 16.74 -1.84 -3.07
N ASN A 119 15.69 -2.65 -2.99
CA ASN A 119 15.84 -4.09 -2.86
C ASN A 119 15.64 -4.85 -4.16
N ALA A 120 15.19 -4.17 -5.20
CA ALA A 120 14.93 -4.85 -6.47
C ALA A 120 16.26 -5.27 -7.11
N PRO A 121 16.29 -6.44 -7.72
CA PRO A 121 17.48 -6.83 -8.48
C PRO A 121 17.72 -5.82 -9.58
N SER A 122 18.96 -5.48 -9.78
CA SER A 122 19.27 -4.52 -10.83
C SER A 122 20.60 -4.87 -11.46
N THR A 123 20.72 -4.46 -12.71
CA THR A 123 21.97 -4.57 -13.44
C THR A 123 22.39 -3.15 -13.77
N ILE A 124 23.60 -2.81 -13.34
CA ILE A 124 24.11 -1.48 -13.61
C ILE A 124 25.24 -1.60 -14.61
N GLU A 125 25.08 -0.90 -15.71
CA GLU A 125 26.10 -0.91 -16.75
C GLU A 125 26.65 0.50 -16.87
N LEU A 126 27.94 0.64 -16.71
CA LEU A 126 28.57 1.96 -16.79
C LEU A 126 29.09 2.25 -18.17
#